data_0bb9fe4cbde65278ba2e0dce3d7bcac9
#
_entry.id   0bb9fe4cbde65278ba2e0dce3d7bcac9
#
_cell.length_a   1.000
_cell.length_b   1.000
_cell.length_c   1.000
_cell.angle_alpha   90.00
_cell.angle_beta   90.00
_cell.angle_gamma   90.00
#
_symmetry.space_group_name_H-M   'P 1'
#
loop_
_entity.id
_entity.type
_entity.pdbx_description
1 polymer ?
#
loop_
_entity_poly.entity_id
_entity_poly.type
_entity_poly.pdbx_seq_one_letter_code
_entity_poly.pdbx_strand_id
1 'polypeptide(L)'
;MEFEGRIQRVLPVRSGTSQRGEWKALPFVFEYFESGEQRWSDKVLLETFDTNIMAQIGAYLKKGADGKAVVENGECVLLGELKCKCGFSHNVRTFERQDGTMATVNDLRLYKFEVLAQGTAAQPKTQQPTYQPQAQMPFGAPQPQGGGGGETDDLPF
;
A
#
# COMPACT_ATOMS: atom_id res chain seq x y z
N MET A 1 1.43 -16.12 -4.51
CA MET A 1 0.86 -16.25 -3.16
C MET A 1 0.32 -14.91 -2.73
N GLU A 2 -0.88 -14.89 -2.10
CA GLU A 2 -1.47 -13.67 -1.58
C GLU A 2 -1.88 -13.90 -0.14
N PHE A 3 -1.49 -12.98 0.73
CA PHE A 3 -1.81 -13.08 2.14
C PHE A 3 -2.25 -11.71 2.67
N GLU A 4 -3.12 -11.74 3.66
CA GLU A 4 -3.45 -10.55 4.42
C GLU A 4 -2.57 -10.51 5.65
N GLY A 5 -2.10 -9.32 5.97
CA GLY A 5 -1.21 -9.13 7.08
C GLY A 5 -1.00 -7.67 7.37
N ARG A 6 0.18 -7.35 7.86
CA ARG A 6 0.50 -5.97 8.16
C ARG A 6 1.96 -5.68 7.80
N ILE A 7 2.23 -4.43 7.57
CA ILE A 7 3.61 -3.99 7.43
C ILE A 7 4.16 -3.79 8.83
N GLN A 8 5.17 -4.58 9.17
CA GLN A 8 5.78 -4.51 10.49
C GLN A 8 6.83 -3.42 10.54
N ARG A 9 7.63 -3.27 9.49
CA ARG A 9 8.70 -2.28 9.43
C ARG A 9 8.82 -1.76 8.00
N VAL A 10 9.15 -0.49 7.89
CA VAL A 10 9.44 0.13 6.60
C VAL A 10 10.87 0.62 6.67
N LEU A 11 11.68 0.23 5.71
CA LEU A 11 13.07 0.63 5.67
C LEU A 11 13.23 1.87 4.79
N PRO A 12 14.34 2.59 4.93
CA PRO A 12 14.53 3.78 4.12
C PRO A 12 14.56 3.47 2.62
N VAL A 13 14.05 4.40 1.84
CA VAL A 13 14.04 4.28 0.38
C VAL A 13 15.48 4.11 -0.11
N ARG A 14 15.67 3.15 -0.99
CA ARG A 14 16.93 2.97 -1.69
C ARG A 14 16.80 3.56 -3.09
N SER A 15 17.87 4.14 -3.58
CA SER A 15 17.87 4.69 -4.92
C SER A 15 19.20 4.40 -5.58
N GLY A 16 19.21 4.47 -6.91
CA GLY A 16 20.40 4.26 -7.67
C GLY A 16 20.20 4.68 -9.12
N THR A 17 21.22 4.46 -9.91
CA THR A 17 21.20 4.80 -11.33
C THR A 17 21.54 3.54 -12.11
N SER A 18 20.76 3.28 -13.16
CA SER A 18 21.02 2.18 -14.07
C SER A 18 21.06 2.74 -15.49
N GLN A 19 21.29 1.83 -16.45
CA GLN A 19 21.30 2.23 -17.84
C GLN A 19 19.97 2.81 -18.30
N ARG A 20 18.89 2.48 -17.58
CA ARG A 20 17.54 2.97 -17.88
C ARG A 20 17.21 4.26 -17.15
N GLY A 21 18.13 4.79 -16.33
CA GLY A 21 17.92 5.99 -15.57
C GLY A 21 17.91 5.73 -14.08
N GLU A 22 17.36 6.68 -13.34
CA GLU A 22 17.31 6.59 -11.89
C GLU A 22 16.16 5.67 -11.46
N TRP A 23 16.38 4.98 -10.35
CA TRP A 23 15.35 4.13 -9.77
C TRP A 23 15.28 4.35 -8.27
N LYS A 24 14.11 4.08 -7.72
CA LYS A 24 13.87 4.09 -6.27
C LYS A 24 13.15 2.83 -5.89
N ALA A 25 13.46 2.34 -4.70
CA ALA A 25 12.82 1.14 -4.17
C ALA A 25 12.55 1.34 -2.70
N LEU A 26 11.37 0.90 -2.26
CA LEU A 26 10.98 0.98 -0.85
C LEU A 26 10.91 -0.43 -0.30
N PRO A 27 11.88 -0.81 0.55
CA PRO A 27 11.82 -2.13 1.18
C PRO A 27 10.96 -2.06 2.44
N PHE A 28 10.24 -3.14 2.71
CA PHE A 28 9.43 -3.24 3.93
C PHE A 28 9.28 -4.69 4.36
N VAL A 29 9.06 -4.89 5.65
CA VAL A 29 8.85 -6.23 6.20
C VAL A 29 7.35 -6.45 6.34
N PHE A 30 6.86 -7.46 5.67
CA PHE A 30 5.46 -7.87 5.70
C PHE A 30 5.30 -9.07 6.62
N GLU A 31 4.40 -8.97 7.57
CA GLU A 31 4.12 -10.02 8.55
C GLU A 31 2.72 -10.57 8.30
N TYR A 32 2.62 -11.89 8.21
CA TYR A 32 1.36 -12.52 7.85
C TYR A 32 1.27 -13.92 8.47
N PHE A 33 0.08 -14.51 8.42
CA PHE A 33 -0.13 -15.89 8.81
C PHE A 33 -0.56 -16.66 7.58
N GLU A 34 0.11 -17.77 7.33
CA GLU A 34 -0.26 -18.62 6.18
C GLU A 34 -1.57 -19.33 6.43
N SER A 35 -1.86 -19.67 7.67
CA SER A 35 -3.12 -20.29 8.03
C SER A 35 -3.57 -19.79 9.39
N GLY A 36 -4.87 -19.91 9.65
CA GLY A 36 -5.42 -19.47 10.90
C GLY A 36 -4.99 -20.29 12.10
N GLU A 37 -4.44 -21.48 11.86
CA GLU A 37 -3.97 -22.34 12.94
C GLU A 37 -2.52 -22.12 13.30
N GLN A 38 -1.85 -21.28 12.53
CA GLN A 38 -0.43 -21.03 12.73
C GLN A 38 -0.21 -20.23 14.00
N ARG A 39 0.72 -20.70 14.82
CA ARG A 39 0.98 -20.05 16.11
C ARG A 39 1.86 -18.81 15.97
N TRP A 40 2.76 -18.83 15.02
CA TRP A 40 3.71 -17.74 14.84
C TRP A 40 3.52 -17.14 13.45
N SER A 41 3.67 -15.84 13.38
CA SER A 41 3.58 -15.16 12.10
C SER A 41 4.83 -15.41 11.27
N ASP A 42 4.65 -15.40 9.98
CA ASP A 42 5.77 -15.39 9.03
C ASP A 42 6.09 -13.98 8.65
N LYS A 43 7.33 -13.75 8.26
CA LYS A 43 7.79 -12.42 7.85
C LYS A 43 8.58 -12.54 6.58
N VAL A 44 8.38 -11.59 5.71
CA VAL A 44 9.10 -11.56 4.44
C VAL A 44 9.51 -10.11 4.15
N LEU A 45 10.72 -9.96 3.64
CA LEU A 45 11.20 -8.66 3.21
C LEU A 45 10.81 -8.50 1.75
N LEU A 46 9.94 -7.54 1.49
CA LEU A 46 9.48 -7.22 0.15
C LEU A 46 10.00 -5.84 -0.24
N GLU A 47 9.97 -5.59 -1.53
CA GLU A 47 10.44 -4.32 -2.05
C GLU A 47 9.54 -3.90 -3.19
N THR A 48 9.20 -2.62 -3.25
CA THR A 48 8.40 -2.10 -4.35
C THR A 48 9.15 -0.98 -5.06
N PHE A 49 9.00 -0.97 -6.38
CA PHE A 49 9.48 0.12 -7.23
C PHE A 49 8.31 0.98 -7.72
N ASP A 50 7.09 0.61 -7.36
CA ASP A 50 5.88 1.29 -7.81
C ASP A 50 5.66 2.53 -6.95
N THR A 51 5.63 3.71 -7.61
CA THR A 51 5.48 4.97 -6.90
C THR A 51 4.12 5.10 -6.22
N ASN A 52 3.08 4.46 -6.77
CA ASN A 52 1.76 4.49 -6.14
C ASN A 52 1.77 3.70 -4.84
N ILE A 53 2.41 2.54 -4.82
CA ILE A 53 2.53 1.75 -3.61
C ILE A 53 3.38 2.49 -2.58
N MET A 54 4.47 3.11 -3.03
CA MET A 54 5.31 3.91 -2.13
C MET A 54 4.51 5.03 -1.49
N ALA A 55 3.64 5.69 -2.26
CA ALA A 55 2.80 6.77 -1.74
C ALA A 55 1.80 6.25 -0.73
N GLN A 56 1.21 5.09 -0.99
CA GLN A 56 0.26 4.49 -0.05
C GLN A 56 0.92 4.15 1.27
N ILE A 57 2.11 3.54 1.22
CA ILE A 57 2.86 3.23 2.43
C ILE A 57 3.32 4.52 3.10
N GLY A 58 3.78 5.49 2.31
CA GLY A 58 4.27 6.76 2.82
C GLY A 58 3.24 7.54 3.60
N ALA A 59 1.95 7.36 3.28
CA ALA A 59 0.87 8.04 4.00
C ALA A 59 0.79 7.59 5.45
N TYR A 60 1.36 6.44 5.80
CA TYR A 60 1.36 5.91 7.17
C TYR A 60 2.67 6.16 7.89
N LEU A 61 3.58 6.93 7.29
CA LEU A 61 4.88 7.20 7.89
C LEU A 61 4.89 8.61 8.49
N LYS A 62 5.59 8.73 9.61
CA LYS A 62 5.80 10.02 10.23
C LYS A 62 6.70 10.86 9.33
N LYS A 63 6.31 12.11 9.12
CA LYS A 63 7.08 13.05 8.29
C LYS A 63 7.74 14.09 9.13
N GLY A 64 8.95 14.48 8.73
CA GLY A 64 9.65 15.59 9.35
C GLY A 64 9.21 16.92 8.73
N ALA A 65 9.86 17.99 9.19
CA ALA A 65 9.55 19.33 8.71
C ALA A 65 9.87 19.48 7.21
N ASP A 66 10.76 18.67 6.69
CA ASP A 66 11.13 18.68 5.28
C ASP A 66 10.19 17.84 4.41
N GLY A 67 9.15 17.25 5.01
CA GLY A 67 8.21 16.41 4.28
C GLY A 67 8.69 15.00 4.03
N LYS A 68 9.87 14.64 4.49
CA LYS A 68 10.43 13.31 4.29
C LYS A 68 10.17 12.44 5.51
N ALA A 69 10.14 11.14 5.28
CA ALA A 69 9.89 10.20 6.37
C ALA A 69 10.98 10.28 7.42
N VAL A 70 10.57 10.26 8.67
CA VAL A 70 11.49 10.25 9.80
C VAL A 70 12.07 8.84 9.93
N VAL A 71 13.40 8.77 10.05
CA VAL A 71 14.11 7.49 10.21
C VAL A 71 14.70 7.42 11.60
N GLU A 72 14.36 6.35 12.34
CA GLU A 72 14.91 6.10 13.67
C GLU A 72 15.37 4.65 13.72
N ASN A 73 16.58 4.43 14.22
CA ASN A 73 17.17 3.09 14.32
C ASN A 73 17.18 2.34 12.97
N GLY A 74 17.39 3.09 11.88
CA GLY A 74 17.47 2.49 10.56
C GLY A 74 16.13 2.14 9.93
N GLU A 75 15.03 2.58 10.52
CA GLU A 75 13.68 2.29 10.03
C GLU A 75 12.86 3.55 9.97
N CYS A 76 11.93 3.61 9.02
CA CYS A 76 10.96 4.70 8.99
C CYS A 76 9.94 4.50 10.11
N VAL A 77 9.52 5.59 10.72
CA VAL A 77 8.58 5.52 11.85
C VAL A 77 7.15 5.41 11.31
N LEU A 78 6.47 4.33 11.68
CA LEU A 78 5.07 4.12 11.32
C LEU A 78 4.17 4.85 12.32
N LEU A 79 3.16 5.53 11.79
CA LEU A 79 2.20 6.25 12.63
C LEU A 79 1.15 5.34 13.25
N GLY A 80 1.00 4.13 12.71
CA GLY A 80 0.02 3.20 13.22
C GLY A 80 0.16 1.88 12.51
N GLU A 81 -0.80 1.00 12.73
CA GLU A 81 -0.78 -0.31 12.09
C GLU A 81 -1.27 -0.19 10.66
N LEU A 82 -0.46 -0.66 9.72
CA LEU A 82 -0.82 -0.65 8.32
C LEU A 82 -1.15 -2.08 7.89
N LYS A 83 -2.43 -2.38 7.85
CA LYS A 83 -2.91 -3.67 7.39
C LYS A 83 -3.03 -3.65 5.88
N CYS A 84 -2.58 -4.70 5.26
CA CYS A 84 -2.58 -4.76 3.80
C CYS A 84 -2.64 -6.21 3.34
N LYS A 85 -2.97 -6.34 2.07
CA LYS A 85 -2.92 -7.62 1.38
C LYS A 85 -1.79 -7.54 0.38
N CYS A 86 -0.86 -8.48 0.46
CA CYS A 86 0.28 -8.52 -0.44
C CYS A 86 0.28 -9.81 -1.24
N GLY A 87 0.48 -9.67 -2.53
CA GLY A 87 0.73 -10.80 -3.40
C GLY A 87 2.18 -10.78 -3.84
N PHE A 88 2.85 -11.89 -3.63
CA PHE A 88 4.26 -11.96 -4.02
C PHE A 88 4.58 -13.36 -4.53
N SER A 89 5.59 -13.43 -5.38
CA SER A 89 6.11 -14.68 -5.89
C SER A 89 7.52 -14.87 -5.37
N HIS A 90 7.89 -16.12 -5.26
CA HIS A 90 9.19 -16.52 -4.75
C HIS A 90 9.89 -17.33 -5.84
N ASN A 91 11.04 -16.85 -6.27
CA ASN A 91 11.83 -17.51 -7.29
C ASN A 91 13.29 -17.54 -6.86
N VAL A 92 14.06 -18.26 -7.64
CA VAL A 92 15.51 -18.30 -7.47
C VAL A 92 16.13 -17.73 -8.73
N ARG A 93 17.06 -16.82 -8.55
CA ARG A 93 17.73 -16.16 -9.66
C ARG A 93 19.23 -16.35 -9.53
N THR A 94 19.88 -16.73 -10.63
CA THR A 94 21.32 -16.89 -10.68
C THR A 94 21.89 -15.84 -11.62
N PHE A 95 22.96 -15.20 -11.20
CA PHE A 95 23.63 -14.17 -12.02
C PHE A 95 25.12 -14.21 -11.77
N GLU A 96 25.86 -13.65 -12.70
CA GLU A 96 27.30 -13.57 -12.59
C GLU A 96 27.71 -12.27 -11.93
N ARG A 97 28.57 -12.36 -10.94
CA ARG A 97 29.12 -11.18 -10.28
C ARG A 97 30.24 -10.60 -11.12
N GLN A 98 30.64 -9.37 -10.75
CA GLN A 98 31.71 -8.68 -11.47
C GLN A 98 33.03 -9.43 -11.41
N ASP A 99 33.25 -10.23 -10.39
CA ASP A 99 34.48 -11.01 -10.26
C ASP A 99 34.41 -12.34 -11.02
N GLY A 100 33.35 -12.58 -11.75
CA GLY A 100 33.20 -13.79 -12.55
C GLY A 100 32.57 -14.97 -11.83
N THR A 101 32.29 -14.82 -10.52
CA THR A 101 31.65 -15.92 -9.79
C THR A 101 30.14 -15.85 -9.94
N MET A 102 29.51 -17.03 -9.88
CA MET A 102 28.06 -17.13 -9.95
C MET A 102 27.45 -16.99 -8.57
N ALA A 103 26.34 -16.26 -8.50
CA ALA A 103 25.59 -16.08 -7.26
C ALA A 103 24.15 -16.53 -7.49
N THR A 104 23.61 -17.27 -6.53
CA THR A 104 22.21 -17.69 -6.56
C THR A 104 21.52 -17.09 -5.37
N VAL A 105 20.44 -16.36 -5.61
CA VAL A 105 19.72 -15.63 -4.58
C VAL A 105 18.23 -15.87 -4.71
N ASN A 106 17.55 -15.72 -3.59
CA ASN A 106 16.09 -15.70 -3.61
C ASN A 106 15.61 -14.39 -4.20
N ASP A 107 14.62 -14.49 -5.08
CA ASP A 107 14.06 -13.34 -5.77
C ASP A 107 12.58 -13.26 -5.41
N LEU A 108 12.25 -12.34 -4.53
CA LEU A 108 10.88 -12.12 -4.10
C LEU A 108 10.33 -10.93 -4.85
N ARG A 109 9.21 -11.13 -5.52
CA ARG A 109 8.61 -10.07 -6.33
C ARG A 109 7.21 -9.78 -5.87
N LEU A 110 7.01 -8.55 -5.46
CA LEU A 110 5.68 -8.06 -5.11
C LEU A 110 4.93 -7.76 -6.42
N TYR A 111 3.77 -8.39 -6.61
CA TYR A 111 2.95 -8.13 -7.79
C TYR A 111 1.58 -7.56 -7.41
N LYS A 112 1.24 -7.52 -6.12
CA LYS A 112 -0.03 -6.97 -5.69
C LYS A 112 0.13 -6.35 -4.31
N PHE A 113 -0.47 -5.18 -4.14
CA PHE A 113 -0.48 -4.49 -2.85
C PHE A 113 -1.81 -3.78 -2.70
N GLU A 114 -2.47 -4.02 -1.59
CA GLU A 114 -3.77 -3.42 -1.32
C GLU A 114 -3.86 -3.08 0.15
N VAL A 115 -4.13 -1.82 0.45
CA VAL A 115 -4.31 -1.38 1.83
C VAL A 115 -5.71 -1.79 2.28
N LEU A 116 -5.77 -2.47 3.41
CA LEU A 116 -7.04 -2.89 3.98
C LEU A 116 -7.60 -1.79 4.87
N ALA A 117 -8.91 -1.81 5.08
CA ALA A 117 -9.55 -0.81 5.91
C ALA A 117 -8.94 -0.83 7.31
N GLN A 118 -8.63 0.35 7.82
CA GLN A 118 -8.04 0.50 9.13
C GLN A 118 -9.10 0.92 10.13
N GLY A 119 -8.96 0.41 11.30
CA GLY A 119 -9.83 0.85 12.39
C GLY A 119 -9.45 2.20 12.92
N THR A 120 -8.31 2.73 12.52
CA THR A 120 -7.87 3.96 13.10
C THR A 120 -7.60 5.00 12.09
N ALA A 121 -7.23 5.88 12.53
CA ALA A 121 -6.66 6.86 11.87
C ALA A 121 -7.14 7.28 10.62
N ALA A 122 -7.01 7.47 10.28
CA ALA A 122 -7.09 7.76 9.19
C ALA A 122 -8.01 8.05 8.30
N GLN A 123 -8.35 7.80 8.31
CA GLN A 123 -9.05 7.85 7.49
C GLN A 123 -9.99 8.64 7.27
N PRO A 124 -10.15 8.99 7.28
CA PRO A 124 -11.20 9.73 7.24
C PRO A 124 -12.13 9.68 6.14
N LYS A 125 -12.39 9.30 6.12
CA LYS A 125 -13.11 9.29 5.41
C LYS A 125 -13.98 9.56 4.81
N THR A 126 -14.47 9.50 4.83
CA THR A 126 -15.25 9.64 4.50
C THR A 126 -16.04 9.73 3.85
N GLN A 127 -16.64 9.54 3.95
CA GLN A 127 -17.43 9.57 3.64
C GLN A 127 -18.30 9.64 3.04
N GLN A 128 -18.99 9.39 3.12
CA GLN A 128 -19.80 9.44 2.79
C GLN A 128 -20.73 9.71 2.43
N PRO A 129 -21.33 9.65 2.47
CA PRO A 129 -22.25 9.88 2.30
C PRO A 129 -23.18 9.82 2.02
N THR A 130 -23.46 9.64 2.19
CA THR A 130 -24.27 9.66 2.15
C THR A 130 -25.19 9.76 1.76
N TYR A 131 -25.62 9.65 1.81
CA TYR A 131 -26.39 9.79 1.51
C TYR A 131 -27.31 9.90 1.32
N GLN A 132 -27.45 9.79 1.41
CA GLN A 132 -28.25 9.85 1.31
C GLN A 132 -29.14 10.01 0.90
N PRO A 133 -29.44 10.08 1.06
CA PRO A 133 -30.29 10.17 0.74
C PRO A 133 -31.13 10.28 0.32
N GLN A 134 -31.21 10.16 0.31
CA GLN A 134 -31.86 10.32 0.01
C GLN A 134 -32.57 10.38 -0.29
N ALA A 135 -32.79 10.23 -0.14
CA ALA A 135 -33.43 10.20 -0.29
C ALA A 135 -34.26 10.40 -0.46
N GLN A 136 -34.35 10.34 -0.38
CA GLN A 136 -35.03 10.55 -0.45
C GLN A 136 -35.77 10.81 -0.97
N MET A 137 -36.06 10.77 -1.04
CA MET A 137 -36.73 10.96 -1.43
C MET A 137 -37.45 11.10 -1.93
N PRO A 138 -37.81 11.03 -2.01
CA PRO A 138 -38.54 11.07 -2.43
C PRO A 138 -39.23 11.29 -2.83
N PHE A 139 -39.60 11.08 -2.95
CA PHE A 139 -40.13 11.36 -3.25
C PHE A 139 -40.54 11.96 -3.88
N GLY A 140 -40.57 12.06 -3.94
CA GLY A 140 -40.80 12.55 -4.38
C GLY A 140 -40.92 13.08 -5.11
N ALA A 141 -41.05 13.07 -5.23
CA ALA A 141 -41.01 13.56 -5.87
C ALA A 141 -40.96 14.05 -6.62
N PRO A 142 -41.18 14.21 -6.79
CA PRO A 142 -41.00 14.60 -7.55
C PRO A 142 -40.56 15.09 -8.25
N GLN A 143 -40.32 14.99 -8.45
CA GLN A 143 -39.85 15.41 -9.04
C GLN A 143 -39.35 15.75 -9.85
N PRO A 144 -39.59 15.98 -10.07
CA PRO A 144 -39.05 16.15 -10.81
C PRO A 144 -38.57 16.71 -11.50
N GLN A 145 -38.51 16.78 -11.62
CA GLN A 145 -37.96 17.22 -12.13
C GLN A 145 -37.17 17.55 -12.57
N GLY A 146 -37.15 17.49 -12.47
CA GLY A 146 -36.27 17.66 -12.80
C GLY A 146 -35.47 17.88 -13.15
N GLY A 147 -35.51 17.77 -13.16
CA GLY A 147 -34.60 17.82 -13.42
C GLY A 147 -33.73 17.94 -13.54
N GLY A 148 -33.76 17.85 -13.49
CA GLY A 148 -32.83 17.82 -13.56
C GLY A 148 -31.91 17.70 -13.53
N GLY A 149 -31.97 17.59 -13.41
CA GLY A 149 -31.09 17.38 -13.39
C GLY A 149 -30.11 17.10 -13.36
N GLY A 150 -30.13 16.97 -13.35
CA GLY A 150 -29.25 16.61 -13.35
C GLY A 150 -28.29 16.33 -13.04
N GLU A 151 -28.42 16.29 -12.86
CA GLU A 151 -27.64 15.98 -12.51
C GLU A 151 -26.68 15.53 -12.26
N THR A 152 -26.93 15.41 -12.18
CA THR A 152 -26.16 14.95 -11.84
C THR A 152 -25.22 14.48 -11.68
N ASP A 153 -25.39 14.40 -11.72
CA ASP A 153 -24.62 13.90 -11.52
C ASP A 153 -23.68 13.61 -11.24
N ASP A 154 -23.85 13.63 -11.27
CA ASP A 154 -23.07 13.40 -10.96
C ASP A 154 -22.15 12.94 -10.54
N LEU A 155 -22.27 12.59 -10.47
CA LEU A 155 -21.53 12.11 -9.97
C LEU A 155 -20.55 11.72 -9.87
N PRO A 156 -20.44 11.68 -9.86
CA PRO A 156 -19.50 11.15 -9.68
C PRO A 156 -18.67 10.74 -9.43
N PHE A 157 -19.09 10.50 -9.45
CA PHE A 157 -18.37 9.89 -9.00
C PHE A 157 -17.95 9.55 -9.10
#